data_17143ebf48ca77bc86aa82863b8ba0a0
#
_entry.id   17143ebf48ca77bc86aa82863b8ba0a0
#
_cell.length_a   1.000
_cell.length_b   1.000
_cell.length_c   1.000
_cell.angle_alpha   90.00
_cell.angle_beta   90.00
_cell.angle_gamma   90.00
#
_symmetry.space_group_name_H-M   'P 1'
#
loop_
_entity.id
_entity.type
_entity.pdbx_description
1 polymer ?
#
loop_
_entity_poly.entity_id
_entity_poly.type
_entity_poly.pdbx_seq_one_letter_code
_entity_poly.pdbx_strand_id
1 'polypeptide(L)'
;MLWTLPPGTCGLIFDCDGTLADTMPIHYRAWSAMLDTQGIPFTEKRFYELGGMPTSKIIRLLSEETGIAVGDVDSLVRDKEERFLLFLDEVTAIPQVVDIAAAYRNRLPMAVASGGYRDVVKQTLTAIGVGDWFQAIVCAEDTPRHKPEPDVFLEAARRLGVEATKCVVFEDTNIGMEAARRAGMIGVDVRAWLPRRAGE
;
A
#
# COMPACT_ATOMS: atom_id res chain seq x y z
N MET A 1 22.13 -0.26 11.75
CA MET A 1 21.75 -1.29 12.75
C MET A 1 20.43 -1.87 12.26
N LEU A 2 20.35 -3.19 12.04
CA LEU A 2 19.08 -3.81 11.62
C LEU A 2 18.04 -3.61 12.71
N TRP A 3 16.83 -3.24 12.33
CA TRP A 3 15.71 -3.12 13.26
C TRP A 3 15.39 -4.50 13.87
N THR A 4 15.22 -4.55 15.19
CA THR A 4 15.04 -5.82 15.92
C THR A 4 13.56 -6.10 16.11
N LEU A 5 13.11 -7.29 15.71
CA LEU A 5 11.72 -7.72 15.90
C LEU A 5 11.36 -7.84 17.38
N PRO A 6 10.12 -7.49 17.74
CA PRO A 6 9.58 -7.79 19.07
C PRO A 6 9.68 -9.29 19.39
N PRO A 7 9.96 -9.65 20.66
CA PRO A 7 9.99 -11.07 21.06
C PRO A 7 8.66 -11.77 20.75
N GLY A 8 8.73 -13.01 20.29
CA GLY A 8 7.54 -13.81 19.95
C GLY A 8 6.95 -13.55 18.57
N THR A 9 7.57 -12.69 17.74
CA THR A 9 7.17 -12.51 16.34
C THR A 9 7.33 -13.81 15.56
N CYS A 10 6.26 -14.23 14.88
CA CYS A 10 6.23 -15.45 14.07
C CYS A 10 5.90 -15.19 12.59
N GLY A 11 5.50 -13.98 12.22
CA GLY A 11 5.21 -13.60 10.82
C GLY A 11 5.36 -12.10 10.59
N LEU A 12 5.72 -11.73 9.35
CA LEU A 12 5.85 -10.34 8.93
C LEU A 12 4.86 -10.06 7.81
N ILE A 13 4.20 -8.92 7.89
CA ILE A 13 3.27 -8.46 6.89
C ILE A 13 3.68 -7.05 6.48
N PHE A 14 3.78 -6.81 5.19
CA PHE A 14 4.21 -5.53 4.65
C PHE A 14 3.09 -4.93 3.81
N ASP A 15 2.80 -3.67 4.00
CA ASP A 15 2.14 -2.92 2.95
C ASP A 15 3.08 -2.75 1.76
N CYS A 16 2.52 -2.37 0.59
CA CYS A 16 3.29 -2.24 -0.64
C CYS A 16 3.68 -0.77 -0.90
N ASP A 17 2.66 0.07 -1.14
CA ASP A 17 2.79 1.42 -1.66
C ASP A 17 3.17 2.41 -0.56
N GLY A 18 4.35 3.02 -0.65
CA GLY A 18 4.90 3.87 0.42
C GLY A 18 5.55 3.08 1.56
N THR A 19 5.55 1.76 1.49
CA THR A 19 6.16 0.86 2.49
C THR A 19 7.32 0.05 1.91
N LEU A 20 7.06 -0.91 1.02
CA LEU A 20 8.12 -1.67 0.31
C LEU A 20 8.67 -0.86 -0.88
N ALA A 21 7.80 -0.15 -1.56
CA ALA A 21 8.09 0.59 -2.78
C ALA A 21 7.76 2.08 -2.63
N ASP A 22 8.65 2.96 -3.07
CA ASP A 22 8.41 4.41 -3.14
C ASP A 22 7.57 4.74 -4.39
N THR A 23 6.29 4.41 -4.31
CA THR A 23 5.32 4.55 -5.40
C THR A 23 4.50 5.83 -5.33
N MET A 24 4.49 6.50 -4.17
CA MET A 24 3.56 7.61 -3.91
C MET A 24 3.71 8.79 -4.89
N PRO A 25 4.92 9.22 -5.31
CA PRO A 25 5.07 10.27 -6.31
C PRO A 25 4.48 9.88 -7.66
N ILE A 26 4.62 8.61 -8.05
CA ILE A 26 4.13 8.06 -9.31
C ILE A 26 2.61 7.92 -9.27
N HIS A 27 2.06 7.46 -8.14
CA HIS A 27 0.61 7.45 -7.93
C HIS A 27 0.03 8.85 -8.04
N TYR A 28 0.66 9.87 -7.44
CA TYR A 28 0.20 11.25 -7.57
C TYR A 28 0.18 11.72 -9.03
N ARG A 29 1.24 11.43 -9.81
CA ARG A 29 1.30 11.75 -11.25
C ARG A 29 0.16 11.08 -12.03
N ALA A 30 -0.08 9.78 -11.78
CA ALA A 30 -1.16 9.04 -12.42
C ALA A 30 -2.55 9.60 -12.06
N TRP A 31 -2.77 9.92 -10.78
CA TRP A 31 -3.97 10.55 -10.29
C TRP A 31 -4.22 11.91 -10.94
N SER A 32 -3.23 12.81 -10.92
CA SER A 32 -3.33 14.13 -11.50
C SER A 32 -3.67 14.07 -12.98
N ALA A 33 -2.95 13.24 -13.74
CA ALA A 33 -3.16 13.10 -15.17
C ALA A 33 -4.55 12.54 -15.51
N MET A 34 -5.11 11.62 -14.71
CA MET A 34 -6.46 11.09 -14.91
C MET A 34 -7.51 12.14 -14.53
N LEU A 35 -7.40 12.78 -13.36
CA LEU A 35 -8.35 13.76 -12.88
C LEU A 35 -8.39 15.04 -13.72
N ASP A 36 -7.27 15.46 -14.31
CA ASP A 36 -7.18 16.56 -15.26
C ASP A 36 -8.09 16.32 -16.48
N THR A 37 -8.21 15.06 -16.95
CA THR A 37 -9.14 14.73 -18.05
C THR A 37 -10.60 14.92 -17.67
N GLN A 38 -10.92 14.91 -16.38
CA GLN A 38 -12.27 15.12 -15.83
C GLN A 38 -12.50 16.58 -15.41
N GLY A 39 -11.47 17.44 -15.47
CA GLY A 39 -11.53 18.81 -14.97
C GLY A 39 -11.59 18.92 -13.44
N ILE A 40 -11.21 17.87 -12.71
CA ILE A 40 -11.22 17.84 -11.24
C ILE A 40 -9.86 18.31 -10.72
N PRO A 41 -9.77 19.42 -9.98
CA PRO A 41 -8.53 19.89 -9.38
C PRO A 41 -8.07 18.93 -8.28
N PHE A 42 -6.79 18.54 -8.32
CA PHE A 42 -6.24 17.61 -7.35
C PHE A 42 -4.84 18.01 -6.92
N THR A 43 -4.67 18.37 -5.65
CA THR A 43 -3.39 18.79 -5.10
C THR A 43 -2.64 17.60 -4.47
N GLU A 44 -1.32 17.68 -4.43
CA GLU A 44 -0.49 16.68 -3.78
C GLU A 44 -0.84 16.53 -2.29
N LYS A 45 -1.12 17.63 -1.59
CA LYS A 45 -1.60 17.61 -0.21
C LYS A 45 -2.89 16.77 -0.09
N ARG A 46 -3.87 17.00 -0.97
CA ARG A 46 -5.13 16.24 -0.97
C ARG A 46 -4.92 14.76 -1.26
N PHE A 47 -3.98 14.45 -2.16
CA PHE A 47 -3.58 13.07 -2.44
C PHE A 47 -3.10 12.35 -1.19
N TYR A 48 -2.17 12.94 -0.42
CA TYR A 48 -1.69 12.32 0.82
C TYR A 48 -2.75 12.24 1.92
N GLU A 49 -3.66 13.20 2.02
CA GLU A 49 -4.79 13.14 2.96
C GLU A 49 -5.73 11.95 2.68
N LEU A 50 -5.87 11.56 1.42
CA LEU A 50 -6.72 10.45 0.98
C LEU A 50 -5.96 9.11 0.87
N GLY A 51 -4.68 9.09 1.21
CA GLY A 51 -3.82 7.92 1.12
C GLY A 51 -4.41 6.69 1.82
N GLY A 52 -4.33 5.54 1.16
CA GLY A 52 -4.86 4.28 1.65
C GLY A 52 -6.36 4.05 1.42
N MET A 53 -7.12 5.04 0.92
CA MET A 53 -8.50 4.82 0.50
C MET A 53 -8.55 4.13 -0.87
N PRO A 54 -9.56 3.28 -1.14
CA PRO A 54 -9.76 2.68 -2.45
C PRO A 54 -9.94 3.73 -3.55
N THR A 55 -9.32 3.51 -4.72
CA THR A 55 -9.35 4.43 -5.87
C THR A 55 -10.78 4.83 -6.25
N SER A 56 -11.71 3.89 -6.31
CA SER A 56 -13.11 4.17 -6.66
C SER A 56 -13.82 5.07 -5.64
N LYS A 57 -13.48 4.95 -4.35
CA LYS A 57 -14.04 5.83 -3.30
C LYS A 57 -13.48 7.24 -3.42
N ILE A 58 -12.19 7.40 -3.70
CA ILE A 58 -11.57 8.72 -3.89
C ILE A 58 -12.22 9.42 -5.09
N ILE A 59 -12.42 8.75 -6.22
CA ILE A 59 -13.06 9.34 -7.41
C ILE A 59 -14.46 9.86 -7.06
N ARG A 60 -15.29 9.06 -6.39
CA ARG A 60 -16.64 9.46 -5.98
C ARG A 60 -16.62 10.66 -5.03
N LEU A 61 -15.74 10.61 -4.01
CA LEU A 61 -15.58 11.70 -3.05
C LEU A 61 -15.19 13.02 -3.74
N LEU A 62 -14.20 12.99 -4.63
CA LEU A 62 -13.77 14.19 -5.35
C LEU A 62 -14.84 14.72 -6.31
N SER A 63 -15.61 13.84 -6.96
CA SER A 63 -16.77 14.23 -7.77
C SER A 63 -17.84 14.95 -6.92
N GLU A 64 -18.14 14.42 -5.73
CA GLU A 64 -19.09 15.02 -4.80
C GLU A 64 -18.59 16.39 -4.26
N GLU A 65 -17.33 16.46 -3.83
CA GLU A 65 -16.72 17.68 -3.28
C GLU A 65 -16.65 18.81 -4.32
N THR A 66 -16.39 18.49 -5.57
CA THR A 66 -16.24 19.50 -6.65
C THR A 66 -17.53 19.79 -7.38
N GLY A 67 -18.55 18.95 -7.26
CA GLY A 67 -19.79 19.02 -8.04
C GLY A 67 -19.60 18.65 -9.51
N ILE A 68 -18.42 18.13 -9.89
CA ILE A 68 -18.13 17.70 -11.26
C ILE A 68 -18.55 16.23 -11.42
N ALA A 69 -19.55 16.00 -12.26
CA ALA A 69 -20.01 14.64 -12.53
C ALA A 69 -18.94 13.86 -13.31
N VAL A 70 -18.59 12.70 -12.83
CA VAL A 70 -17.70 11.76 -13.51
C VAL A 70 -18.50 10.67 -14.21
N GLY A 71 -17.95 10.11 -15.27
CA GLY A 71 -18.55 8.99 -16.01
C GLY A 71 -18.42 7.66 -15.28
N ASP A 72 -18.08 6.59 -16.01
CA ASP A 72 -17.87 5.26 -15.46
C ASP A 72 -16.64 5.22 -14.54
N VAL A 73 -16.90 5.10 -13.24
CA VAL A 73 -15.85 5.07 -12.20
C VAL A 73 -14.89 3.90 -12.40
N ASP A 74 -15.36 2.75 -12.85
CA ASP A 74 -14.50 1.58 -13.06
C ASP A 74 -13.56 1.79 -14.25
N SER A 75 -13.99 2.55 -15.26
CA SER A 75 -13.12 2.97 -16.36
C SER A 75 -12.03 3.95 -15.90
N LEU A 76 -12.38 4.91 -15.02
CA LEU A 76 -11.41 5.85 -14.46
C LEU A 76 -10.40 5.16 -13.53
N VAL A 77 -10.84 4.16 -12.78
CA VAL A 77 -9.93 3.30 -11.99
C VAL A 77 -8.92 2.63 -12.92
N ARG A 78 -9.36 2.01 -14.00
CA ARG A 78 -8.45 1.36 -14.97
C ARG A 78 -7.49 2.38 -15.62
N ASP A 79 -7.99 3.53 -16.07
CA ASP A 79 -7.14 4.59 -16.65
C ASP A 79 -6.06 5.05 -15.68
N LYS A 80 -6.40 5.26 -14.41
CA LYS A 80 -5.43 5.63 -13.37
C LYS A 80 -4.36 4.55 -13.17
N GLU A 81 -4.76 3.27 -13.09
CA GLU A 81 -3.80 2.18 -12.89
C GLU A 81 -2.91 1.97 -14.13
N GLU A 82 -3.46 2.07 -15.34
CA GLU A 82 -2.69 2.03 -16.59
C GLU A 82 -1.66 3.16 -16.64
N ARG A 83 -2.03 4.38 -16.26
CA ARG A 83 -1.09 5.50 -16.17
C ARG A 83 0.02 5.28 -15.15
N PHE A 84 -0.29 4.67 -14.01
CA PHE A 84 0.73 4.30 -13.03
C PHE A 84 1.74 3.30 -13.63
N LEU A 85 1.26 2.29 -14.32
CA LEU A 85 2.12 1.26 -14.93
C LEU A 85 3.07 1.80 -16.00
N LEU A 86 2.76 2.94 -16.65
CA LEU A 86 3.66 3.59 -17.60
C LEU A 86 4.97 4.09 -16.96
N PHE A 87 5.00 4.26 -15.67
CA PHE A 87 6.16 4.78 -14.91
C PHE A 87 6.73 3.75 -13.93
N LEU A 88 6.41 2.49 -14.14
CA LEU A 88 6.80 1.43 -13.21
C LEU A 88 8.34 1.26 -13.12
N ASP A 89 9.06 1.61 -14.17
CA ASP A 89 10.53 1.63 -14.23
C ASP A 89 11.17 2.73 -13.37
N GLU A 90 10.40 3.74 -12.96
CA GLU A 90 10.84 4.79 -12.02
C GLU A 90 10.66 4.36 -10.54
N VAL A 91 9.92 3.27 -10.27
CA VAL A 91 9.67 2.80 -8.90
C VAL A 91 10.96 2.28 -8.28
N THR A 92 11.24 2.75 -7.08
CA THR A 92 12.38 2.28 -6.29
C THR A 92 11.93 1.60 -5.00
N ALA A 93 12.75 0.68 -4.51
CA ALA A 93 12.53 0.08 -3.20
C ALA A 93 12.75 1.12 -2.09
N ILE A 94 12.05 0.95 -0.96
CA ILE A 94 12.37 1.67 0.29
C ILE A 94 13.42 0.83 1.03
N PRO A 95 14.70 1.26 1.03
CA PRO A 95 15.81 0.37 1.39
C PRO A 95 15.67 -0.20 2.79
N GLN A 96 15.27 0.61 3.77
CA GLN A 96 15.19 0.19 5.17
C GLN A 96 14.16 -0.93 5.39
N VAL A 97 13.03 -0.88 4.67
CA VAL A 97 11.98 -1.91 4.77
C VAL A 97 12.38 -3.17 4.02
N VAL A 98 12.94 -3.00 2.81
CA VAL A 98 13.42 -4.13 2.01
C VAL A 98 14.59 -4.86 2.69
N ASP A 99 15.50 -4.13 3.36
CA ASP A 99 16.59 -4.73 4.15
C ASP A 99 16.04 -5.59 5.30
N ILE A 100 14.96 -5.16 5.96
CA ILE A 100 14.29 -5.97 6.98
C ILE A 100 13.68 -7.23 6.35
N ALA A 101 12.94 -7.09 5.25
CA ALA A 101 12.38 -8.24 4.54
C ALA A 101 13.46 -9.23 4.10
N ALA A 102 14.58 -8.75 3.55
CA ALA A 102 15.72 -9.55 3.15
C ALA A 102 16.35 -10.32 4.33
N ALA A 103 16.51 -9.66 5.49
CA ALA A 103 17.10 -10.26 6.68
C ALA A 103 16.26 -11.42 7.24
N TYR A 104 14.94 -11.38 7.04
CA TYR A 104 14.02 -12.41 7.53
C TYR A 104 13.51 -13.36 6.45
N ARG A 105 13.84 -13.13 5.18
CA ARG A 105 13.56 -14.04 4.07
C ARG A 105 14.07 -15.45 4.42
N ASN A 106 13.22 -16.47 4.24
CA ASN A 106 13.49 -17.87 4.60
C ASN A 106 13.66 -18.14 6.12
N ARG A 107 13.44 -17.16 6.99
CA ARG A 107 13.50 -17.31 8.45
C ARG A 107 12.14 -17.19 9.12
N LEU A 108 11.30 -16.32 8.60
CA LEU A 108 9.92 -16.14 9.01
C LEU A 108 9.01 -16.13 7.78
N PRO A 109 7.76 -16.61 7.90
CA PRO A 109 6.75 -16.41 6.86
C PRO A 109 6.46 -14.92 6.68
N MET A 110 6.37 -14.48 5.41
CA MET A 110 6.15 -13.10 5.05
C MET A 110 5.02 -12.96 4.03
N ALA A 111 4.20 -11.93 4.19
CA ALA A 111 3.15 -11.57 3.23
C ALA A 111 3.19 -10.09 2.86
N VAL A 112 2.63 -9.78 1.70
CA VAL A 112 2.24 -8.43 1.35
C VAL A 112 0.73 -8.28 1.58
N ALA A 113 0.29 -7.13 2.12
CA ALA A 113 -1.11 -6.80 2.37
C ALA A 113 -1.39 -5.35 1.94
N SER A 114 -1.85 -5.17 0.71
CA SER A 114 -2.03 -3.88 0.05
C SER A 114 -3.50 -3.58 -0.24
N GLY A 115 -3.85 -2.29 -0.21
CA GLY A 115 -5.12 -1.78 -0.74
C GLY A 115 -5.15 -1.64 -2.26
N GLY A 116 -4.04 -1.92 -2.95
CA GLY A 116 -3.92 -1.90 -4.41
C GLY A 116 -4.50 -3.15 -5.08
N TYR A 117 -4.67 -3.07 -6.40
CA TYR A 117 -5.07 -4.21 -7.22
C TYR A 117 -3.92 -5.19 -7.44
N ARG A 118 -4.24 -6.47 -7.46
CA ARG A 118 -3.27 -7.58 -7.49
C ARG A 118 -2.23 -7.47 -8.60
N ASP A 119 -2.66 -7.15 -9.81
CA ASP A 119 -1.77 -7.09 -10.96
C ASP A 119 -0.78 -5.92 -10.85
N VAL A 120 -1.23 -4.79 -10.30
CA VAL A 120 -0.37 -3.61 -10.03
C VAL A 120 0.63 -3.93 -8.93
N VAL A 121 0.16 -4.48 -7.80
CA VAL A 121 1.02 -4.86 -6.66
C VAL A 121 2.11 -5.85 -7.10
N LYS A 122 1.75 -6.89 -7.86
CA LYS A 122 2.72 -7.88 -8.36
C LYS A 122 3.76 -7.25 -9.28
N GLN A 123 3.36 -6.38 -10.18
CA GLN A 123 4.28 -5.68 -11.07
C GLN A 123 5.22 -4.74 -10.29
N THR A 124 4.69 -4.02 -9.28
CA THR A 124 5.48 -3.18 -8.37
C THR A 124 6.53 -4.00 -7.62
N LEU A 125 6.14 -5.12 -7.01
CA LEU A 125 7.08 -6.01 -6.30
C LEU A 125 8.15 -6.59 -7.23
N THR A 126 7.78 -6.89 -8.48
CA THR A 126 8.73 -7.35 -9.50
C THR A 126 9.71 -6.24 -9.89
N ALA A 127 9.22 -5.01 -10.10
CA ALA A 127 10.05 -3.86 -10.46
C ALA A 127 11.12 -3.56 -9.40
N ILE A 128 10.79 -3.71 -8.11
CA ILE A 128 11.76 -3.53 -7.01
C ILE A 128 12.55 -4.80 -6.65
N GLY A 129 12.40 -5.89 -7.42
CA GLY A 129 13.21 -7.12 -7.29
C GLY A 129 12.87 -8.03 -6.10
N VAL A 130 11.65 -7.92 -5.52
CA VAL A 130 11.23 -8.71 -4.34
C VAL A 130 10.00 -9.59 -4.60
N GLY A 131 9.61 -9.78 -5.85
CA GLY A 131 8.35 -10.44 -6.23
C GLY A 131 8.20 -11.89 -5.75
N ASP A 132 9.30 -12.61 -5.52
CA ASP A 132 9.34 -14.00 -5.07
C ASP A 132 9.63 -14.18 -3.56
N TRP A 133 9.65 -13.10 -2.77
CA TRP A 133 10.02 -13.16 -1.36
C TRP A 133 8.87 -13.55 -0.43
N PHE A 134 7.64 -13.36 -0.87
CA PHE A 134 6.46 -13.43 -0.04
C PHE A 134 5.64 -14.70 -0.32
N GLN A 135 5.24 -15.41 0.74
CA GLN A 135 4.42 -16.63 0.65
C GLN A 135 2.96 -16.29 0.32
N ALA A 136 2.52 -15.08 0.62
CA ALA A 136 1.18 -14.60 0.30
C ALA A 136 1.19 -13.13 -0.13
N ILE A 137 0.32 -12.80 -1.08
CA ILE A 137 0.00 -11.44 -1.48
C ILE A 137 -1.52 -11.29 -1.35
N VAL A 138 -1.96 -10.39 -0.47
CA VAL A 138 -3.36 -10.05 -0.23
C VAL A 138 -3.60 -8.64 -0.76
N CYS A 139 -4.61 -8.50 -1.61
CA CYS A 139 -4.90 -7.27 -2.34
C CYS A 139 -6.37 -6.84 -2.15
N ALA A 140 -6.75 -5.73 -2.75
CA ALA A 140 -8.10 -5.17 -2.63
C ALA A 140 -9.21 -6.18 -2.97
N GLU A 141 -8.96 -7.07 -3.94
CA GLU A 141 -9.93 -8.08 -4.40
C GLU A 141 -10.13 -9.23 -3.41
N ASP A 142 -9.22 -9.41 -2.45
CA ASP A 142 -9.27 -10.56 -1.53
C ASP A 142 -10.17 -10.34 -0.32
N THR A 143 -10.55 -9.10 -0.02
CA THR A 143 -11.28 -8.77 1.20
C THR A 143 -12.43 -7.80 0.94
N PRO A 144 -13.59 -8.01 1.59
CA PRO A 144 -14.77 -7.18 1.36
C PRO A 144 -14.65 -5.78 1.97
N ARG A 145 -13.78 -5.61 2.98
CA ARG A 145 -13.57 -4.35 3.67
C ARG A 145 -12.10 -3.98 3.61
N HIS A 146 -11.85 -2.70 3.32
CA HIS A 146 -10.50 -2.14 3.17
C HIS A 146 -10.06 -1.42 4.45
N LYS A 147 -8.76 -1.12 4.56
CA LYS A 147 -8.20 -0.28 5.64
C LYS A 147 -9.10 0.97 5.84
N PRO A 148 -9.47 1.33 7.07
CA PRO A 148 -8.90 0.89 8.35
C PRO A 148 -9.53 -0.40 8.94
N GLU A 149 -10.35 -1.15 8.20
CA GLU A 149 -10.79 -2.45 8.66
C GLU A 149 -9.63 -3.47 8.60
N PRO A 150 -9.57 -4.44 9.53
CA PRO A 150 -8.41 -5.32 9.70
C PRO A 150 -8.31 -6.44 8.66
N ASP A 151 -9.29 -6.57 7.78
CA ASP A 151 -9.54 -7.74 6.94
C ASP A 151 -8.31 -8.15 6.12
N VAL A 152 -7.62 -7.20 5.49
CA VAL A 152 -6.45 -7.48 4.66
C VAL A 152 -5.30 -8.09 5.46
N PHE A 153 -5.06 -7.61 6.68
CA PHE A 153 -4.02 -8.13 7.55
C PHE A 153 -4.40 -9.47 8.18
N LEU A 154 -5.66 -9.64 8.59
CA LEU A 154 -6.16 -10.92 9.09
C LEU A 154 -6.10 -12.02 8.01
N GLU A 155 -6.46 -11.70 6.78
CA GLU A 155 -6.34 -12.62 5.64
C GLU A 155 -4.87 -12.97 5.34
N ALA A 156 -3.96 -11.99 5.43
CA ALA A 156 -2.53 -12.22 5.28
C ALA A 156 -1.99 -13.19 6.34
N ALA A 157 -2.31 -12.96 7.62
CA ALA A 157 -1.93 -13.86 8.71
C ALA A 157 -2.50 -15.27 8.52
N ARG A 158 -3.77 -15.37 8.10
CA ARG A 158 -4.43 -16.66 7.79
C ARG A 158 -3.70 -17.41 6.68
N ARG A 159 -3.32 -16.73 5.58
CA ARG A 159 -2.56 -17.35 4.47
C ARG A 159 -1.16 -17.78 4.87
N LEU A 160 -0.54 -17.07 5.81
CA LEU A 160 0.76 -17.46 6.39
C LEU A 160 0.64 -18.62 7.40
N GLY A 161 -0.55 -18.94 7.89
CA GLY A 161 -0.74 -19.90 8.97
C GLY A 161 -0.21 -19.40 10.32
N VAL A 162 -0.18 -18.08 10.54
CA VAL A 162 0.36 -17.44 11.74
C VAL A 162 -0.78 -16.78 12.51
N GLU A 163 -0.74 -16.89 13.84
CA GLU A 163 -1.67 -16.18 14.71
C GLU A 163 -1.47 -14.66 14.56
N ALA A 164 -2.56 -13.91 14.38
CA ALA A 164 -2.52 -12.46 14.12
C ALA A 164 -1.71 -11.70 15.18
N THR A 165 -1.89 -12.02 16.47
CA THR A 165 -1.18 -11.40 17.60
C THR A 165 0.33 -11.61 17.60
N LYS A 166 0.83 -12.54 16.76
CA LYS A 166 2.26 -12.84 16.56
C LYS A 166 2.80 -12.27 15.25
N CYS A 167 2.01 -11.47 14.54
CA CYS A 167 2.43 -10.79 13.33
C CYS A 167 2.87 -9.35 13.63
N VAL A 168 3.90 -8.92 12.88
CA VAL A 168 4.33 -7.52 12.81
C VAL A 168 3.97 -6.99 11.43
N VAL A 169 3.32 -5.84 11.40
CA VAL A 169 2.89 -5.12 10.18
C VAL A 169 3.78 -3.90 9.98
N PHE A 170 4.31 -3.71 8.78
CA PHE A 170 5.02 -2.51 8.34
C PHE A 170 4.07 -1.69 7.46
N GLU A 171 3.92 -0.39 7.79
CA GLU A 171 2.87 0.44 7.20
C GLU A 171 3.27 1.93 7.25
N ASP A 172 2.85 2.73 6.25
CA ASP A 172 3.15 4.17 6.16
C ASP A 172 1.91 5.07 6.34
N THR A 173 0.69 4.50 6.43
CA THR A 173 -0.55 5.28 6.53
C THR A 173 -1.21 5.17 7.91
N ASN A 174 -1.92 6.24 8.33
CA ASN A 174 -2.68 6.19 9.59
C ASN A 174 -3.80 5.14 9.54
N ILE A 175 -4.46 4.98 8.40
CA ILE A 175 -5.54 4.00 8.27
C ILE A 175 -5.01 2.56 8.26
N GLY A 176 -3.83 2.31 7.70
CA GLY A 176 -3.18 1.01 7.77
C GLY A 176 -2.66 0.68 9.17
N MET A 177 -2.07 1.66 9.88
CA MET A 177 -1.70 1.49 11.29
C MET A 177 -2.92 1.18 12.17
N GLU A 178 -4.07 1.83 11.91
CA GLU A 178 -5.33 1.52 12.61
C GLU A 178 -5.84 0.12 12.24
N ALA A 179 -5.73 -0.30 10.99
CA ALA A 179 -6.10 -1.65 10.57
C ALA A 179 -5.24 -2.72 11.27
N ALA A 180 -3.92 -2.50 11.38
CA ALA A 180 -3.01 -3.38 12.12
C ALA A 180 -3.40 -3.48 13.60
N ARG A 181 -3.68 -2.34 14.23
CA ARG A 181 -4.15 -2.29 15.62
C ARG A 181 -5.47 -3.05 15.82
N ARG A 182 -6.44 -2.89 14.91
CA ARG A 182 -7.72 -3.62 14.94
C ARG A 182 -7.54 -5.12 14.71
N ALA A 183 -6.52 -5.51 13.95
CA ALA A 183 -6.16 -6.92 13.75
C ALA A 183 -5.47 -7.54 14.99
N GLY A 184 -5.16 -6.74 16.02
CA GLY A 184 -4.38 -7.18 17.19
C GLY A 184 -2.91 -7.41 16.89
N MET A 185 -2.39 -6.81 15.80
CA MET A 185 -1.00 -6.94 15.36
C MET A 185 -0.14 -5.77 15.86
N ILE A 186 1.17 -5.98 15.89
CA ILE A 186 2.12 -4.91 16.17
C ILE A 186 2.37 -4.15 14.88
N GLY A 187 1.94 -2.87 14.83
CA GLY A 187 2.22 -1.98 13.71
C GLY A 187 3.56 -1.27 13.87
N VAL A 188 4.33 -1.19 12.80
CA VAL A 188 5.57 -0.43 12.67
C VAL A 188 5.34 0.66 11.64
N ASP A 189 5.34 1.90 12.10
CA ASP A 189 5.22 3.08 11.25
C ASP A 189 6.55 3.33 10.54
N VAL A 190 6.56 3.13 9.22
CA VAL A 190 7.78 3.27 8.42
C VAL A 190 8.06 4.71 7.96
N ARG A 191 7.16 5.65 8.21
CA ARG A 191 7.31 7.05 7.78
C ARG A 191 8.61 7.69 8.26
N ALA A 192 9.09 7.29 9.42
CA ALA A 192 10.39 7.75 9.94
C ALA A 192 11.59 7.33 9.09
N TRP A 193 11.42 6.36 8.19
CA TRP A 193 12.45 5.81 7.32
C TRP A 193 12.33 6.29 5.88
N LEU A 194 11.24 6.98 5.55
CA LEU A 194 11.05 7.51 4.21
C LEU A 194 11.99 8.69 3.96
N PRO A 195 12.45 8.87 2.72
CA PRO A 195 13.18 10.07 2.36
C PRO A 195 12.31 11.31 2.63
N ARG A 196 12.89 12.34 3.28
CA ARG A 196 12.18 13.61 3.47
C ARG A 196 11.84 14.19 2.10
N ARG A 197 10.58 14.47 1.87
CA ARG A 197 10.10 15.09 0.64
C ARG A 197 10.21 16.61 0.74
N ALA A 198 10.52 17.25 -0.38
CA ALA A 198 10.59 18.70 -0.44
C ALA A 198 9.19 19.28 -0.13
N GLY A 199 9.05 19.96 1.02
CA GLY A 199 7.81 20.61 1.45
C GLY A 199 7.24 20.14 2.81
N GLU A 200 7.87 19.14 3.47
CA GLU A 200 7.58 18.75 4.87
C GLU A 200 8.46 19.49 5.88
#